data_4d44937407ca40963ed801717471746b
#
_entry.id   4d44937407ca40963ed801717471746b
#
_cell.length_a   1.000
_cell.length_b   1.000
_cell.length_c   1.000
_cell.angle_alpha   90.00
_cell.angle_beta   90.00
_cell.angle_gamma   90.00
#
_symmetry.space_group_name_H-M   'P 1'
#
loop_
_entity.id
_entity.type
_entity.pdbx_description
1 polymer ?
#
loop_
_entity_poly.entity_id
_entity_poly.type
_entity_poly.pdbx_seq_one_letter_code
_entity_poly.pdbx_strand_id
1 'polypeptide(L)'
;MAVVVTNTWVRPNTEVDFYEPSESEKNYITINFIDNDKYSVISETYSDDDLTKIRVVSFEDASARNEWKADSTVQQFHSNRNTYNTNNSISFTVSVS
;
A
#
# COMPACT_ATOMS: atom_id res chain seq x y z
N MET A 1 -10.94 8.93 -15.10
CA MET A 1 -10.36 9.90 -14.14
C MET A 1 -9.58 9.15 -13.08
N ALA A 2 -8.35 9.52 -12.86
CA ALA A 2 -7.49 8.84 -11.89
C ALA A 2 -8.03 9.00 -10.46
N VAL A 3 -7.87 7.94 -9.67
CA VAL A 3 -8.17 7.94 -8.24
C VAL A 3 -6.83 7.90 -7.48
N VAL A 4 -6.56 8.92 -6.71
CA VAL A 4 -5.31 9.04 -5.95
C VAL A 4 -5.55 8.62 -4.51
N VAL A 5 -4.73 7.72 -4.01
CA VAL A 5 -4.84 7.19 -2.65
C VAL A 5 -3.54 7.47 -1.90
N THR A 6 -3.67 8.07 -0.73
CA THR A 6 -2.54 8.34 0.15
C THR A 6 -2.59 7.37 1.32
N ASN A 7 -1.55 6.56 1.45
CA ASN A 7 -1.40 5.58 2.53
C ASN A 7 -0.33 6.10 3.50
N THR A 8 -0.66 6.13 4.78
CA THR A 8 0.24 6.62 5.83
C THR A 8 0.42 5.56 6.91
N TRP A 9 1.67 5.20 7.18
CA TRP A 9 2.04 4.27 8.26
C TRP A 9 2.89 5.02 9.28
N VAL A 10 2.59 4.80 10.58
CA VAL A 10 3.40 5.36 11.66
C VAL A 10 3.85 4.21 12.55
N ARG A 11 5.16 4.03 12.69
CA ARG A 11 5.75 3.01 13.56
C ARG A 11 6.12 3.58 14.92
N PRO A 12 6.17 2.74 15.98
CA PRO A 12 6.43 3.23 17.34
C PRO A 12 7.88 3.70 17.56
N ASN A 13 8.84 3.12 16.80
CA ASN A 13 10.25 3.49 16.88
C ASN A 13 10.98 2.99 15.63
N THR A 14 12.24 3.37 15.47
CA THR A 14 13.04 3.04 14.28
C THR A 14 13.57 1.61 14.27
N GLU A 15 13.43 0.86 15.35
CA GLU A 15 13.84 -0.54 15.41
C GLU A 15 12.78 -1.48 14.83
N VAL A 16 11.54 -1.00 14.69
CA VAL A 16 10.45 -1.75 14.06
C VAL A 16 10.44 -1.42 12.57
N ASP A 17 10.66 -2.42 11.72
CA ASP A 17 10.62 -2.23 10.27
C ASP A 17 9.19 -2.04 9.78
N PHE A 18 9.02 -1.21 8.74
CA PHE A 18 7.76 -1.17 8.01
C PHE A 18 7.55 -2.49 7.27
N TYR A 19 6.28 -2.88 7.09
CA TYR A 19 5.96 -4.12 6.37
C TYR A 19 6.56 -4.08 4.96
N GLU A 20 7.31 -5.12 4.61
CA GLU A 20 7.88 -5.29 3.28
C GLU A 20 7.14 -6.43 2.58
N PRO A 21 6.45 -6.16 1.47
CA PRO A 21 5.79 -7.21 0.70
C PRO A 21 6.81 -8.22 0.17
N SER A 22 6.40 -9.49 0.09
CA SER A 22 7.23 -10.54 -0.50
C SER A 22 7.40 -10.31 -2.01
N GLU A 23 8.39 -10.97 -2.61
CA GLU A 23 8.59 -10.92 -4.06
C GLU A 23 7.35 -11.44 -4.81
N SER A 24 6.68 -12.45 -4.26
CA SER A 24 5.44 -12.98 -4.85
C SER A 24 4.33 -11.94 -4.86
N GLU A 25 4.17 -11.18 -3.78
CA GLU A 25 3.18 -10.09 -3.70
C GLU A 25 3.49 -9.01 -4.71
N LYS A 26 4.75 -8.57 -4.77
CA LYS A 26 5.19 -7.54 -5.72
C LYS A 26 4.97 -7.97 -7.16
N ASN A 27 5.33 -9.21 -7.50
CA ASN A 27 5.16 -9.75 -8.84
C ASN A 27 3.69 -9.85 -9.25
N TYR A 28 2.83 -10.30 -8.35
CA TYR A 28 1.40 -10.37 -8.61
C TYR A 28 0.81 -9.00 -8.95
N ILE A 29 1.15 -7.99 -8.15
CA ILE A 29 0.67 -6.63 -8.36
C ILE A 29 1.21 -6.05 -9.66
N THR A 30 2.49 -6.30 -9.96
CA THR A 30 3.11 -5.83 -11.20
C THR A 30 2.41 -6.41 -12.42
N ILE A 31 2.23 -7.73 -12.46
CA ILE A 31 1.66 -8.43 -13.62
C ILE A 31 0.18 -8.06 -13.82
N ASN A 32 -0.59 -7.96 -12.75
CA ASN A 32 -2.04 -7.81 -12.86
C ASN A 32 -2.53 -6.36 -12.84
N PHE A 33 -1.74 -5.42 -12.32
CA PHE A 33 -2.16 -4.03 -12.16
C PHE A 33 -1.20 -3.03 -12.78
N ILE A 34 0.10 -3.09 -12.48
CA ILE A 34 1.06 -2.10 -12.97
C ILE A 34 1.27 -2.24 -14.47
N ASP A 35 1.51 -3.45 -14.97
CA ASP A 35 1.75 -3.71 -16.39
C ASP A 35 0.50 -3.44 -17.25
N ASN A 36 -0.68 -3.42 -16.63
CA ASN A 36 -1.94 -3.12 -17.27
C ASN A 36 -2.35 -1.64 -17.14
N ASP A 37 -1.47 -0.80 -16.61
CA ASP A 37 -1.69 0.63 -16.39
C ASP A 37 -2.85 0.94 -15.44
N LYS A 38 -3.30 -0.02 -14.64
CA LYS A 38 -4.39 0.16 -13.68
C LYS A 38 -3.95 0.80 -12.38
N TYR A 39 -2.66 0.71 -12.06
CA TYR A 39 -2.10 1.12 -10.78
C TYR A 39 -0.67 1.61 -10.97
N SER A 40 -0.31 2.68 -10.29
CA SER A 40 1.07 3.16 -10.26
C SER A 40 1.40 3.78 -8.91
N VAL A 41 2.66 3.71 -8.52
CA VAL A 41 3.17 4.39 -7.33
C VAL A 41 3.70 5.76 -7.74
N ILE A 42 3.09 6.83 -7.20
CA ILE A 42 3.49 8.20 -7.52
C ILE A 42 4.71 8.60 -6.69
N SER A 43 4.68 8.31 -5.38
CA SER A 43 5.76 8.67 -4.48
C SER A 43 5.77 7.82 -3.23
N GLU A 44 6.92 7.74 -2.60
CA GLU A 44 7.09 7.11 -1.29
C GLU A 44 8.09 7.96 -0.51
N THR A 45 7.66 8.54 0.59
CA THR A 45 8.44 9.47 1.39
C THR A 45 8.42 9.08 2.86
N TYR A 46 9.40 9.58 3.60
CA TYR A 46 9.54 9.33 5.03
C TYR A 46 9.67 10.66 5.76
N SER A 47 9.14 10.73 6.99
CA SER A 47 9.32 11.90 7.84
C SER A 47 10.79 12.04 8.30
N ASP A 48 11.17 13.21 8.80
CA ASP A 48 12.53 13.49 9.25
C ASP A 48 12.97 12.55 10.38
N ASP A 49 12.03 12.14 11.23
CA ASP A 49 12.32 11.22 12.35
C ASP A 49 12.23 9.73 11.94
N ASP A 50 11.96 9.44 10.68
CA ASP A 50 11.78 8.09 10.13
C ASP A 50 10.64 7.28 10.75
N LEU A 51 9.72 7.91 11.48
CA LEU A 51 8.60 7.21 12.10
C LEU A 51 7.38 7.10 11.18
N THR A 52 7.26 7.98 10.20
CA THR A 52 6.10 8.02 9.29
C THR A 52 6.53 7.74 7.85
N LYS A 53 5.84 6.81 7.21
CA LYS A 53 6.01 6.48 5.79
C LYS A 53 4.72 6.84 5.06
N ILE A 54 4.85 7.58 3.97
CA ILE A 54 3.71 8.00 3.14
C ILE A 54 3.93 7.48 1.73
N ARG A 55 2.97 6.69 1.24
CA ARG A 55 2.97 6.22 -0.16
C ARG A 55 1.73 6.76 -0.85
N VAL A 56 1.96 7.47 -1.94
CA VAL A 56 0.87 7.98 -2.79
C VAL A 56 0.81 7.12 -4.03
N VAL A 57 -0.36 6.55 -4.30
CA VAL A 57 -0.60 5.68 -5.45
C VAL A 57 -1.74 6.23 -6.27
N SER A 58 -1.77 5.86 -7.55
CA SER A 58 -2.84 6.26 -8.47
C SER A 58 -3.43 5.01 -9.13
N PHE A 59 -4.76 4.95 -9.17
CA PHE A 59 -5.50 3.99 -9.98
C PHE A 59 -5.98 4.71 -11.25
N GLU A 60 -6.04 3.99 -12.37
CA GLU A 60 -6.49 4.53 -13.65
C GLU A 60 -7.85 5.22 -13.52
N ASP A 61 -8.77 4.58 -12.80
CA ASP A 61 -10.13 5.07 -12.54
C ASP A 61 -10.75 4.32 -11.35
N ALA A 62 -11.99 4.66 -11.02
CA ALA A 62 -12.72 4.01 -9.93
C ALA A 62 -12.92 2.51 -10.19
N SER A 63 -13.08 2.11 -11.46
CA SER A 63 -13.23 0.70 -11.83
C SER A 63 -11.97 -0.10 -11.52
N ALA A 64 -10.79 0.43 -11.84
CA ALA A 64 -9.51 -0.21 -11.53
C ALA A 64 -9.31 -0.36 -10.02
N ARG A 65 -9.67 0.65 -9.25
CA ARG A 65 -9.60 0.58 -7.79
C ARG A 65 -10.58 -0.45 -7.23
N ASN A 66 -11.78 -0.56 -7.81
CA ASN A 66 -12.77 -1.56 -7.40
C ASN A 66 -12.27 -2.98 -7.68
N GLU A 67 -11.62 -3.20 -8.82
CA GLU A 67 -10.97 -4.50 -9.12
C GLU A 67 -9.92 -4.84 -8.09
N TRP A 68 -9.07 -3.88 -7.71
CA TRP A 68 -8.06 -4.03 -6.68
C TRP A 68 -8.69 -4.44 -5.34
N LYS A 69 -9.74 -3.74 -4.93
CA LYS A 69 -10.43 -4.01 -3.66
C LYS A 69 -11.15 -5.35 -3.65
N ALA A 70 -11.64 -5.79 -4.81
CA ALA A 70 -12.38 -7.05 -4.94
C ALA A 70 -11.47 -8.27 -5.18
N ASP A 71 -10.21 -8.06 -5.53
CA ASP A 71 -9.26 -9.14 -5.81
C ASP A 71 -8.92 -9.90 -4.54
N SER A 72 -9.25 -11.19 -4.48
CA SER A 72 -9.07 -12.01 -3.29
C SER A 72 -7.58 -12.17 -2.91
N THR A 73 -6.69 -12.18 -3.91
CA THR A 73 -5.25 -12.29 -3.69
C THR A 73 -4.71 -11.00 -3.07
N VAL A 74 -5.14 -9.85 -3.57
CA VAL A 74 -4.79 -8.55 -3.00
C VAL A 74 -5.32 -8.42 -1.57
N GLN A 75 -6.54 -8.91 -1.31
CA GLN A 75 -7.13 -8.94 0.03
C GLN A 75 -6.26 -9.74 1.00
N GLN A 76 -5.71 -10.86 0.54
CA GLN A 76 -4.80 -11.66 1.35
C GLN A 76 -3.52 -10.90 1.67
N PHE A 77 -2.98 -10.16 0.71
CA PHE A 77 -1.80 -9.30 0.93
C PHE A 77 -2.09 -8.22 1.97
N HIS A 78 -3.26 -7.59 1.88
CA HIS A 78 -3.68 -6.58 2.87
C HIS A 78 -3.86 -7.18 4.25
N SER A 79 -4.40 -8.39 4.34
CA SER A 79 -4.55 -9.13 5.60
C SER A 79 -3.18 -9.40 6.23
N ASN A 80 -2.20 -9.84 5.45
CA ASN A 80 -0.83 -10.07 5.90
C ASN A 80 -0.20 -8.79 6.45
N ARG A 81 -0.35 -7.69 5.72
CA ARG A 81 0.14 -6.37 6.13
C ARG A 81 -0.53 -5.91 7.43
N ASN A 82 -1.85 -6.05 7.51
CA ASN A 82 -2.61 -5.60 8.67
C ASN A 82 -2.23 -6.38 9.93
N THR A 83 -2.03 -7.69 9.80
CA THR A 83 -1.56 -8.55 10.90
C THR A 83 -0.18 -8.11 11.38
N TYR A 84 0.75 -7.89 10.46
CA TYR A 84 2.08 -7.40 10.79
C TYR A 84 2.02 -6.05 11.51
N ASN A 85 1.23 -5.11 10.98
CA ASN A 85 1.10 -3.78 11.55
C ASN A 85 0.54 -3.83 12.97
N THR A 86 -0.50 -4.64 13.20
CA THR A 86 -1.09 -4.82 14.53
C THR A 86 -0.07 -5.40 15.51
N ASN A 87 0.67 -6.43 15.08
CA ASN A 87 1.65 -7.10 15.93
C ASN A 87 2.85 -6.21 16.28
N ASN A 88 3.12 -5.20 15.46
CA ASN A 88 4.28 -4.30 15.64
C ASN A 88 3.88 -2.89 16.06
N SER A 89 2.62 -2.68 16.43
CA SER A 89 2.09 -1.38 16.86
C SER A 89 2.25 -0.26 15.82
N ILE A 90 2.17 -0.63 14.54
CA ILE A 90 2.22 0.32 13.43
C ILE A 90 0.79 0.77 13.12
N SER A 91 0.54 2.07 13.15
CA SER A 91 -0.76 2.61 12.74
C SER A 91 -0.81 2.82 11.23
N PHE A 92 -1.99 2.72 10.65
CA PHE A 92 -2.20 2.85 9.21
C PHE A 92 -3.49 3.63 8.94
N THR A 93 -3.38 4.63 8.05
CA THR A 93 -4.53 5.42 7.59
C THR A 93 -4.51 5.53 6.07
N VAL A 94 -5.69 5.66 5.48
CA VAL A 94 -5.90 5.78 4.04
C VAL A 94 -6.75 7.02 3.78
N SER A 95 -6.33 7.83 2.81
CA SER A 95 -7.08 8.98 2.33
C SER A 95 -7.23 8.88 0.81
N VAL A 96 -8.43 9.08 0.31
CA VAL A 96 -8.75 8.99 -1.12
C VAL A 96 -9.17 10.36 -1.62
N SER A 97 -8.58 10.78 -2.73
CA SER A 97 -8.92 12.05 -3.37
C SER A 97 -9.29 11.90 -4.84
#